data_208a4a2fcf93719f9615b19e62e71679
#
_entry.id   208a4a2fcf93719f9615b19e62e71679
#
_cell.length_a   1.000
_cell.length_b   1.000
_cell.length_c   1.000
_cell.angle_alpha   90.00
_cell.angle_beta   90.00
_cell.angle_gamma   90.00
#
_symmetry.space_group_name_H-M   'P 1'
#
loop_
_entity.id
_entity.type
_entity.pdbx_description
1 polymer ?
#
loop_
_entity_poly.entity_id
_entity_poly.type
_entity_poly.pdbx_seq_one_letter_code
_entity_poly.pdbx_strand_id
1 'polypeptide(L)'
;VRAPMKSDEERLTVVNVVASTRVAEELDLPDIAIQLNCEYEPEQFPGVVYRVVDPKLAILMFRSGRAVCTGGKNKDNIHTGIERMIGDLRAAGIETWELDDVEIEVQNMVATYALHYPEDYYGKARMDDNHTKVIDVGDDEIRAATDEEVEAEDPRIRGIREGEPLATMPRRLNLNNLTFHLPFDKVEYEPEQFPGLIYRLDYPRVVCLIFGSGKMVITGARDKSEILEAVQFIQDELADLL
;
A
#
# COMPACT_ATOMS: atom_id res chain seq x y z
N VAL A 1 -30.53 7.21 -2.01
CA VAL A 1 -29.61 7.77 -3.03
C VAL A 1 -28.28 7.10 -2.77
N ARG A 2 -27.84 6.18 -3.67
CA ARG A 2 -26.52 5.50 -3.57
C ARG A 2 -25.42 6.56 -3.62
N ALA A 3 -24.44 6.45 -2.74
CA ALA A 3 -23.21 7.21 -2.88
C ALA A 3 -22.53 6.80 -4.22
N PRO A 4 -22.00 7.75 -5.00
CA PRO A 4 -21.29 7.43 -6.22
C PRO A 4 -20.10 6.50 -5.92
N MET A 5 -19.90 5.47 -6.75
CA MET A 5 -18.74 4.59 -6.63
C MET A 5 -17.46 5.42 -6.78
N LYS A 6 -16.53 5.25 -5.86
CA LYS A 6 -15.21 5.89 -5.96
C LYS A 6 -14.47 5.39 -7.19
N SER A 7 -13.79 6.27 -7.89
CA SER A 7 -12.89 5.89 -8.99
C SER A 7 -11.71 5.06 -8.48
N ASP A 8 -11.02 4.36 -9.37
CA ASP A 8 -9.83 3.59 -9.00
C ASP A 8 -8.74 4.48 -8.39
N GLU A 9 -8.63 5.70 -8.87
CA GLU A 9 -7.71 6.69 -8.31
C GLU A 9 -8.04 7.11 -6.88
N GLU A 10 -9.33 7.19 -6.53
CA GLU A 10 -9.78 7.53 -5.17
C GLU A 10 -9.63 6.36 -4.18
N ARG A 11 -9.56 5.14 -4.71
CA ARG A 11 -9.34 3.91 -3.92
C ARG A 11 -7.87 3.54 -3.78
N LEU A 12 -7.00 4.18 -4.59
CA LEU A 12 -5.57 4.00 -4.57
C LEU A 12 -4.91 4.98 -3.61
N THR A 13 -4.08 4.48 -2.72
CA THR A 13 -3.27 5.30 -1.82
C THR A 13 -1.81 4.92 -1.96
N VAL A 14 -0.99 5.83 -2.47
CA VAL A 14 0.48 5.65 -2.45
C VAL A 14 0.96 5.83 -1.01
N VAL A 15 1.62 4.80 -0.48
CA VAL A 15 2.08 4.75 0.91
C VAL A 15 3.57 4.96 1.06
N ASN A 16 4.35 4.65 0.01
CA ASN A 16 5.79 4.90 -0.01
C ASN A 16 6.32 5.10 -1.44
N VAL A 17 7.23 6.02 -1.59
CA VAL A 17 8.05 6.23 -2.79
C VAL A 17 9.50 6.15 -2.38
N VAL A 18 10.28 5.37 -3.13
CA VAL A 18 11.73 5.27 -3.01
C VAL A 18 12.34 5.81 -4.29
N ALA A 19 13.24 6.77 -4.17
CA ALA A 19 13.95 7.33 -5.30
C ALA A 19 15.45 7.38 -5.03
N SER A 20 16.25 7.28 -6.07
CA SER A 20 17.68 7.46 -6.04
C SER A 20 18.09 8.69 -6.84
N THR A 21 19.21 9.26 -6.44
CA THR A 21 19.83 10.40 -7.11
C THR A 21 21.34 10.38 -6.88
N ARG A 22 22.03 11.25 -7.56
CA ARG A 22 23.45 11.54 -7.31
C ARG A 22 23.60 13.06 -7.19
N VAL A 23 24.23 13.53 -6.10
CA VAL A 23 24.28 14.95 -5.77
C VAL A 23 25.70 15.52 -5.72
N ALA A 24 26.71 14.65 -5.82
CA ALA A 24 28.13 15.00 -5.85
C ALA A 24 28.95 13.89 -6.50
N GLU A 25 30.22 14.17 -6.81
CA GLU A 25 31.17 13.11 -7.23
C GLU A 25 31.55 12.21 -6.06
N GLU A 26 31.80 12.81 -4.90
CA GLU A 26 32.16 12.11 -3.66
C GLU A 26 31.66 12.94 -2.46
N LEU A 27 31.32 12.25 -1.37
CA LEU A 27 30.88 12.86 -0.11
C LEU A 27 31.76 12.37 1.05
N ASP A 28 32.22 13.27 1.89
CA ASP A 28 32.86 12.96 3.16
C ASP A 28 31.80 12.68 4.23
N LEU A 29 31.47 11.41 4.41
CA LEU A 29 30.38 10.99 5.31
C LEU A 29 30.64 11.31 6.78
N PRO A 30 31.86 11.11 7.34
CA PRO A 30 32.22 11.58 8.68
C PRO A 30 31.99 13.09 8.89
N ASP A 31 32.40 13.92 7.94
CA ASP A 31 32.21 15.36 8.04
C ASP A 31 30.72 15.72 7.98
N ILE A 32 29.96 15.16 7.05
CA ILE A 32 28.51 15.32 6.96
C ILE A 32 27.82 14.96 8.28
N ALA A 33 28.18 13.81 8.86
CA ALA A 33 27.59 13.33 10.11
C ALA A 33 27.79 14.33 11.26
N ILE A 34 28.97 14.97 11.33
CA ILE A 34 29.30 15.99 12.33
C ILE A 34 28.56 17.29 12.06
N GLN A 35 28.62 17.80 10.82
CA GLN A 35 28.08 19.11 10.45
C GLN A 35 26.57 19.16 10.53
N LEU A 36 25.89 18.09 10.08
CA LEU A 36 24.44 18.00 10.04
C LEU A 36 23.85 17.22 11.23
N ASN A 37 24.68 16.78 12.18
CA ASN A 37 24.27 15.95 13.32
C ASN A 37 23.43 14.72 12.88
N CYS A 38 23.94 14.01 11.88
CA CYS A 38 23.31 12.83 11.30
C CYS A 38 23.83 11.54 11.93
N GLU A 39 23.02 10.48 11.84
CA GLU A 39 23.38 9.14 12.24
C GLU A 39 24.36 8.53 11.23
N TYR A 40 25.55 8.12 11.70
CA TYR A 40 26.55 7.44 10.88
C TYR A 40 27.27 6.37 11.68
N GLU A 41 27.00 5.12 11.38
CA GLU A 41 27.59 3.93 11.99
C GLU A 41 28.16 3.01 10.90
N PRO A 42 29.35 3.30 10.37
CA PRO A 42 29.90 2.58 9.21
C PRO A 42 30.08 1.08 9.42
N GLU A 43 30.20 0.61 10.66
CA GLU A 43 30.26 -0.79 11.05
C GLU A 43 28.93 -1.54 10.79
N GLN A 44 27.81 -0.82 10.84
CA GLN A 44 26.47 -1.37 10.65
C GLN A 44 25.90 -1.05 9.27
N PHE A 45 26.13 0.18 8.81
CA PHE A 45 25.60 0.67 7.53
C PHE A 45 26.56 1.67 6.88
N PRO A 46 26.94 1.49 5.58
CA PRO A 46 27.97 2.27 4.92
C PRO A 46 27.52 3.68 4.47
N GLY A 47 26.40 4.18 4.95
CA GLY A 47 25.81 5.46 4.58
C GLY A 47 25.44 6.31 5.78
N VAL A 48 25.35 7.62 5.58
CA VAL A 48 24.77 8.58 6.53
C VAL A 48 23.26 8.62 6.38
N VAL A 49 22.53 8.61 7.49
CA VAL A 49 21.08 8.73 7.52
C VAL A 49 20.68 10.15 7.86
N TYR A 50 20.24 10.90 6.85
CA TYR A 50 19.68 12.24 7.00
C TYR A 50 18.14 12.16 7.08
N ARG A 51 17.53 12.78 8.09
CA ARG A 51 16.09 12.73 8.33
C ARG A 51 15.45 14.10 8.10
N VAL A 52 14.49 14.14 7.19
CA VAL A 52 13.61 15.29 6.99
C VAL A 52 12.35 15.12 7.82
N VAL A 53 11.93 16.16 8.53
CA VAL A 53 10.77 16.13 9.43
C VAL A 53 9.47 16.37 8.66
N ASP A 54 9.49 17.33 7.74
CA ASP A 54 8.33 17.69 6.92
C ASP A 54 8.79 18.06 5.49
N PRO A 55 8.43 17.25 4.49
CA PRO A 55 7.76 15.94 4.60
C PRO A 55 8.63 14.92 5.36
N LYS A 56 7.97 13.94 6.02
CA LYS A 56 8.69 12.91 6.79
C LYS A 56 9.41 11.93 5.86
N LEU A 57 10.74 12.08 5.75
CA LEU A 57 11.58 11.29 4.85
C LEU A 57 12.86 10.83 5.56
N ALA A 58 13.44 9.75 5.05
CA ALA A 58 14.82 9.37 5.34
C ALA A 58 15.63 9.38 4.04
N ILE A 59 16.78 10.02 4.04
CA ILE A 59 17.70 10.07 2.91
C ILE A 59 19.02 9.43 3.34
N LEU A 60 19.39 8.37 2.62
CA LEU A 60 20.62 7.62 2.83
C LEU A 60 21.67 8.16 1.88
N MET A 61 22.72 8.78 2.37
CA MET A 61 23.81 9.32 1.58
C MET A 61 25.01 8.40 1.61
N PHE A 62 25.62 8.21 0.47
CA PHE A 62 26.78 7.33 0.29
C PHE A 62 28.01 8.10 -0.18
N ARG A 63 29.19 7.58 0.15
CA ARG A 63 30.47 8.18 -0.25
C ARG A 63 30.59 8.47 -1.74
N SER A 64 29.95 7.68 -2.59
CA SER A 64 29.93 7.86 -4.06
C SER A 64 29.11 9.05 -4.54
N GLY A 65 28.64 9.94 -3.66
CA GLY A 65 27.75 11.04 -3.99
C GLY A 65 26.30 10.62 -4.28
N ARG A 66 25.99 9.32 -4.22
CA ARG A 66 24.65 8.82 -4.38
C ARG A 66 23.83 9.02 -3.12
N ALA A 67 22.53 9.23 -3.30
CA ALA A 67 21.55 9.29 -2.23
C ALA A 67 20.30 8.48 -2.58
N VAL A 68 19.69 7.86 -1.57
CA VAL A 68 18.41 7.13 -1.68
C VAL A 68 17.44 7.77 -0.71
N CYS A 69 16.33 8.30 -1.25
CA CYS A 69 15.26 8.92 -0.48
C CYS A 69 14.08 7.98 -0.34
N THR A 70 13.53 7.82 0.85
CA THR A 70 12.38 6.96 1.15
C THR A 70 11.44 7.60 2.16
N GLY A 71 10.18 7.15 2.19
CA GLY A 71 9.13 7.64 3.09
C GLY A 71 8.19 8.66 2.44
N GLY A 72 8.48 9.13 1.23
CA GLY A 72 7.59 10.04 0.49
C GLY A 72 6.30 9.34 0.05
N LYS A 73 5.22 10.10 -0.05
CA LYS A 73 3.92 9.63 -0.54
C LYS A 73 3.66 10.04 -2.00
N ASN A 74 4.51 10.88 -2.55
CA ASN A 74 4.47 11.34 -3.94
C ASN A 74 5.87 11.82 -4.37
N LYS A 75 6.02 12.14 -5.66
CA LYS A 75 7.29 12.63 -6.23
C LYS A 75 7.66 13.99 -5.67
N ASP A 76 6.69 14.88 -5.36
CA ASP A 76 6.94 16.21 -4.82
C ASP A 76 7.57 16.15 -3.43
N ASN A 77 7.12 15.21 -2.58
CA ASN A 77 7.76 14.98 -1.28
C ASN A 77 9.24 14.59 -1.44
N ILE A 78 9.55 13.73 -2.40
CA ILE A 78 10.92 13.30 -2.68
C ILE A 78 11.76 14.49 -3.14
N HIS A 79 11.26 15.28 -4.11
CA HIS A 79 11.93 16.46 -4.63
C HIS A 79 12.22 17.46 -3.50
N THR A 80 11.21 17.82 -2.70
CA THR A 80 11.36 18.72 -1.55
C THR A 80 12.40 18.23 -0.54
N GLY A 81 12.43 16.91 -0.29
CA GLY A 81 13.41 16.33 0.63
C GLY A 81 14.85 16.42 0.12
N ILE A 82 15.04 16.14 -1.17
CA ILE A 82 16.37 16.23 -1.82
C ILE A 82 16.84 17.68 -1.90
N GLU A 83 15.97 18.61 -2.28
CA GLU A 83 16.25 20.06 -2.29
C GLU A 83 16.73 20.54 -0.91
N ARG A 84 16.01 20.15 0.16
CA ARG A 84 16.38 20.48 1.53
C ARG A 84 17.74 19.92 1.92
N MET A 85 17.98 18.64 1.61
CA MET A 85 19.27 18.00 1.88
C MET A 85 20.41 18.72 1.17
N ILE A 86 20.27 19.05 -0.12
CA ILE A 86 21.29 19.81 -0.88
C ILE A 86 21.52 21.18 -0.24
N GLY A 87 20.45 21.87 0.16
CA GLY A 87 20.54 23.16 0.84
C GLY A 87 21.33 23.09 2.15
N ASP A 88 21.04 22.08 2.98
CA ASP A 88 21.72 21.89 4.28
C ASP A 88 23.19 21.47 4.08
N LEU A 89 23.51 20.62 3.10
CA LEU A 89 24.88 20.25 2.76
C LEU A 89 25.71 21.49 2.35
N ARG A 90 25.15 22.33 1.50
CA ARG A 90 25.82 23.57 1.05
C ARG A 90 25.98 24.60 2.17
N ALA A 91 24.95 24.72 3.01
CA ALA A 91 25.04 25.61 4.19
C ALA A 91 26.14 25.15 5.16
N ALA A 92 26.43 23.84 5.21
CA ALA A 92 27.54 23.25 5.95
C ALA A 92 28.91 23.34 5.23
N GLY A 93 28.95 23.93 4.01
CA GLY A 93 30.19 24.08 3.23
C GLY A 93 30.57 22.84 2.42
N ILE A 94 29.66 21.88 2.26
CA ILE A 94 29.89 20.66 1.50
C ILE A 94 29.49 20.90 0.04
N GLU A 95 30.39 20.61 -0.89
CA GLU A 95 30.16 20.79 -2.32
C GLU A 95 29.17 19.78 -2.84
N THR A 96 28.12 20.26 -3.53
CA THR A 96 27.11 19.46 -4.24
C THR A 96 26.82 20.07 -5.60
N TRP A 97 26.23 19.26 -6.48
CA TRP A 97 25.69 19.78 -7.74
C TRP A 97 24.48 20.69 -7.48
N GLU A 98 24.18 21.57 -8.46
CA GLU A 98 22.94 22.34 -8.41
C GLU A 98 21.74 21.41 -8.52
N LEU A 99 20.62 21.77 -7.89
CA LEU A 99 19.41 20.93 -7.92
C LEU A 99 18.91 20.67 -9.35
N ASP A 100 19.04 21.66 -10.23
CA ASP A 100 18.63 21.56 -11.65
C ASP A 100 19.49 20.57 -12.45
N ASP A 101 20.70 20.25 -11.96
CA ASP A 101 21.61 19.28 -12.56
C ASP A 101 21.47 17.86 -11.95
N VAL A 102 20.56 17.71 -10.96
CA VAL A 102 20.37 16.47 -10.22
C VAL A 102 19.17 15.71 -10.77
N GLU A 103 19.43 14.55 -11.36
CA GLU A 103 18.37 13.64 -11.81
C GLU A 103 17.83 12.80 -10.63
N ILE A 104 16.51 12.81 -10.45
CA ILE A 104 15.80 12.02 -9.42
C ILE A 104 15.03 10.89 -10.10
N GLU A 105 15.48 9.67 -9.87
CA GLU A 105 14.88 8.46 -10.45
C GLU A 105 14.07 7.69 -9.41
N VAL A 106 12.77 7.49 -9.65
CA VAL A 106 11.94 6.63 -8.82
C VAL A 106 12.32 5.17 -9.04
N GLN A 107 12.73 4.50 -7.97
CA GLN A 107 13.13 3.09 -7.98
C GLN A 107 12.00 2.15 -7.58
N ASN A 108 11.13 2.60 -6.68
CA ASN A 108 9.99 1.82 -6.22
C ASN A 108 8.87 2.71 -5.71
N MET A 109 7.65 2.33 -6.03
CA MET A 109 6.43 2.91 -5.49
C MET A 109 5.59 1.80 -4.89
N VAL A 110 5.11 2.03 -3.67
CA VAL A 110 4.21 1.12 -2.96
C VAL A 110 2.88 1.80 -2.76
N ALA A 111 1.81 1.11 -3.14
CA ALA A 111 0.46 1.60 -2.96
C ALA A 111 -0.44 0.54 -2.33
N THR A 112 -1.48 1.00 -1.65
CA THR A 112 -2.60 0.17 -1.22
C THR A 112 -3.82 0.48 -2.06
N TYR A 113 -4.61 -0.56 -2.32
CA TYR A 113 -5.84 -0.49 -3.09
C TYR A 113 -6.91 -1.38 -2.46
N ALA A 114 -8.17 -0.96 -2.53
CA ALA A 114 -9.30 -1.79 -2.14
C ALA A 114 -10.02 -2.27 -3.40
N LEU A 115 -10.01 -3.57 -3.65
CA LEU A 115 -10.76 -4.20 -4.75
C LEU A 115 -12.25 -3.89 -4.60
N HIS A 116 -12.90 -3.50 -5.68
CA HIS A 116 -14.36 -3.44 -5.74
C HIS A 116 -14.88 -4.84 -6.06
N TYR A 117 -15.75 -5.26 -5.21
CA TYR A 117 -16.57 -6.42 -5.55
C TYR A 117 -17.80 -5.90 -6.29
N PRO A 118 -18.26 -6.58 -7.35
CA PRO A 118 -19.59 -6.37 -7.89
C PRO A 118 -20.62 -6.41 -6.75
N GLU A 119 -21.67 -5.62 -6.83
CA GLU A 119 -22.70 -5.52 -5.78
C GLU A 119 -23.35 -6.88 -5.43
N ASP A 120 -23.32 -7.84 -6.36
CA ASP A 120 -23.79 -9.22 -6.14
C ASP A 120 -22.88 -10.02 -5.18
N TYR A 121 -21.66 -9.51 -4.94
CA TYR A 121 -20.67 -10.08 -4.03
C TYR A 121 -20.81 -9.60 -2.59
N TYR A 122 -21.27 -8.37 -2.38
CA TYR A 122 -21.85 -8.01 -1.09
C TYR A 122 -23.12 -8.86 -0.99
N GLY A 123 -22.96 -10.04 -0.39
CA GLY A 123 -24.03 -11.00 -0.40
C GLY A 123 -25.34 -10.30 -0.19
N LYS A 124 -26.21 -10.31 -1.19
CA LYS A 124 -27.62 -10.31 -0.87
C LYS A 124 -27.69 -11.35 0.21
N ALA A 125 -27.76 -10.93 1.48
CA ALA A 125 -28.29 -11.79 2.49
C ALA A 125 -29.50 -12.36 1.77
N ARG A 126 -29.44 -13.64 1.37
CA ARG A 126 -30.64 -14.28 0.82
C ARG A 126 -31.66 -13.98 1.88
N MET A 127 -32.54 -13.07 1.59
CA MET A 127 -33.80 -12.97 2.28
C MET A 127 -34.52 -14.26 1.93
N ASP A 128 -34.10 -15.33 2.59
CA ASP A 128 -35.02 -16.41 2.85
C ASP A 128 -36.09 -15.77 3.70
N ASP A 129 -37.29 -15.72 3.20
CA ASP A 129 -38.46 -15.01 3.71
C ASP A 129 -38.80 -15.24 5.18
N ASN A 130 -37.93 -15.87 5.97
CA ASN A 130 -38.30 -16.26 7.32
C ASN A 130 -37.26 -16.08 8.45
N HIS A 131 -35.98 -15.93 8.29
CA HIS A 131 -35.08 -15.95 9.48
C HIS A 131 -33.69 -15.34 9.28
N THR A 132 -33.54 -14.13 8.74
CA THR A 132 -32.23 -13.47 8.81
C THR A 132 -32.01 -12.96 10.24
N LYS A 133 -31.12 -13.62 10.99
CA LYS A 133 -30.65 -13.12 12.29
C LYS A 133 -29.51 -12.15 12.04
N VAL A 134 -29.56 -11.04 12.76
CA VAL A 134 -28.54 -9.98 12.69
C VAL A 134 -27.91 -9.79 14.05
N ILE A 135 -26.66 -9.35 14.06
CA ILE A 135 -25.92 -9.00 15.25
C ILE A 135 -25.60 -7.50 15.24
N ASP A 136 -25.78 -6.86 16.37
CA ASP A 136 -25.40 -5.48 16.59
C ASP A 136 -23.89 -5.43 16.89
N VAL A 137 -23.11 -4.73 16.07
CA VAL A 137 -21.65 -4.63 16.20
C VAL A 137 -21.19 -3.29 16.81
N GLY A 138 -22.14 -2.43 17.22
CA GLY A 138 -21.87 -1.10 17.76
C GLY A 138 -21.92 0.01 16.70
N ASP A 139 -21.87 1.25 17.14
CA ASP A 139 -21.90 2.47 16.30
C ASP A 139 -23.10 2.52 15.31
N ASP A 140 -24.25 2.00 15.73
CA ASP A 140 -25.49 1.88 14.93
C ASP A 140 -25.35 0.96 13.71
N GLU A 141 -24.31 0.14 13.62
CA GLU A 141 -24.13 -0.86 12.58
C GLU A 141 -24.64 -2.23 13.02
N ILE A 142 -25.43 -2.86 12.11
CA ILE A 142 -25.87 -4.25 12.24
C ILE A 142 -25.40 -5.06 11.03
N ARG A 143 -25.03 -6.31 11.23
CA ARG A 143 -24.67 -7.25 10.17
C ARG A 143 -25.40 -8.58 10.33
N ALA A 144 -25.41 -9.37 9.27
CA ALA A 144 -25.88 -10.76 9.37
C ALA A 144 -25.04 -11.54 10.39
N ALA A 145 -25.70 -12.26 11.29
CA ALA A 145 -25.03 -13.17 12.21
C ALA A 145 -24.50 -14.40 11.47
N THR A 146 -23.34 -14.92 11.88
CA THR A 146 -22.82 -16.19 11.38
C THR A 146 -23.54 -17.37 12.04
N ASP A 147 -23.47 -18.55 11.42
CA ASP A 147 -24.07 -19.76 11.99
C ASP A 147 -23.46 -20.08 13.38
N GLU A 148 -22.14 -19.89 13.53
CA GLU A 148 -21.45 -20.10 14.83
C GLU A 148 -21.94 -19.13 15.91
N GLU A 149 -22.17 -17.87 15.57
CA GLU A 149 -22.71 -16.88 16.50
C GLU A 149 -24.16 -17.20 16.88
N VAL A 150 -24.94 -17.71 15.93
CA VAL A 150 -26.31 -18.13 16.16
C VAL A 150 -26.34 -19.36 17.07
N GLU A 151 -25.45 -20.33 16.86
CA GLU A 151 -25.34 -21.53 17.70
C GLU A 151 -24.81 -21.21 19.11
N ALA A 152 -23.94 -20.17 19.23
CA ALA A 152 -23.44 -19.70 20.52
C ALA A 152 -24.47 -18.90 21.33
N GLU A 153 -25.67 -18.67 20.78
CA GLU A 153 -26.74 -17.86 21.42
C GLU A 153 -26.27 -16.48 21.89
N ASP A 154 -25.46 -15.79 21.06
CA ASP A 154 -24.95 -14.44 21.37
C ASP A 154 -26.14 -13.51 21.68
N PRO A 155 -26.17 -12.86 22.87
CA PRO A 155 -27.29 -12.02 23.29
C PRO A 155 -27.52 -10.77 22.43
N ARG A 156 -26.57 -10.43 21.57
CA ARG A 156 -26.68 -9.32 20.62
C ARG A 156 -27.44 -9.69 19.35
N ILE A 157 -27.74 -11.00 19.18
CA ILE A 157 -28.43 -11.51 17.99
C ILE A 157 -29.93 -11.25 18.13
N ARG A 158 -30.51 -10.68 17.09
CA ARG A 158 -31.95 -10.44 16.96
C ARG A 158 -32.45 -10.62 15.52
N GLY A 159 -33.73 -10.61 15.31
CA GLY A 159 -34.31 -10.53 13.96
C GLY A 159 -34.11 -9.14 13.35
N ILE A 160 -33.97 -9.10 12.02
CA ILE A 160 -33.94 -7.83 11.28
C ILE A 160 -35.32 -7.16 11.32
N ARG A 161 -35.33 -5.82 11.43
CA ARG A 161 -36.56 -5.02 11.37
C ARG A 161 -36.81 -4.53 9.94
N GLU A 162 -38.06 -4.40 9.56
CA GLU A 162 -38.43 -3.90 8.23
C GLU A 162 -37.84 -2.51 7.97
N GLY A 163 -37.11 -2.35 6.84
CA GLY A 163 -36.47 -1.10 6.46
C GLY A 163 -35.12 -0.82 7.16
N GLU A 164 -34.62 -1.71 7.98
CA GLU A 164 -33.34 -1.58 8.66
C GLU A 164 -32.17 -1.88 7.70
N PRO A 165 -31.21 -0.95 7.51
CA PRO A 165 -30.07 -1.19 6.65
C PRO A 165 -29.13 -2.21 7.29
N LEU A 166 -28.85 -3.32 6.60
CA LEU A 166 -27.79 -4.26 6.98
C LEU A 166 -26.43 -3.69 6.54
N ALA A 167 -25.51 -3.53 7.49
CA ALA A 167 -24.11 -3.42 7.16
C ALA A 167 -23.64 -4.80 6.67
N THR A 168 -23.51 -4.93 5.34
CA THR A 168 -23.04 -6.17 4.75
C THR A 168 -21.57 -6.35 5.09
N MET A 169 -21.20 -7.43 5.78
CA MET A 169 -19.80 -7.82 5.85
C MET A 169 -19.28 -8.04 4.43
N PRO A 170 -18.17 -7.40 4.04
CA PRO A 170 -17.55 -7.74 2.77
C PRO A 170 -17.22 -9.24 2.81
N ARG A 171 -17.73 -9.99 1.83
CA ARG A 171 -17.39 -11.39 1.68
C ARG A 171 -15.87 -11.49 1.59
N ARG A 172 -15.23 -12.27 2.44
CA ARG A 172 -13.80 -12.50 2.35
C ARG A 172 -13.47 -13.21 1.05
N LEU A 173 -12.46 -12.76 0.34
CA LEU A 173 -11.88 -13.48 -0.79
C LEU A 173 -11.39 -14.84 -0.33
N ASN A 174 -11.82 -15.88 -1.02
CA ASN A 174 -11.24 -17.20 -0.83
C ASN A 174 -9.91 -17.29 -1.59
N LEU A 175 -8.81 -16.97 -0.92
CA LEU A 175 -7.47 -16.95 -1.52
C LEU A 175 -7.06 -18.34 -2.01
N ASN A 176 -7.46 -19.42 -1.35
CA ASN A 176 -7.23 -20.79 -1.85
C ASN A 176 -7.92 -21.01 -3.21
N ASN A 177 -9.14 -20.52 -3.39
CA ASN A 177 -9.83 -20.66 -4.67
C ASN A 177 -9.10 -19.87 -5.79
N LEU A 178 -8.57 -18.71 -5.47
CA LEU A 178 -7.82 -17.90 -6.44
C LEU A 178 -6.59 -18.63 -6.97
N THR A 179 -5.86 -19.40 -6.14
CA THR A 179 -4.66 -20.13 -6.57
C THR A 179 -4.93 -21.18 -7.64
N PHE A 180 -6.17 -21.70 -7.73
CA PHE A 180 -6.52 -22.68 -8.76
C PHE A 180 -6.89 -22.06 -10.11
N HIS A 181 -7.21 -20.78 -10.13
CA HIS A 181 -7.66 -20.08 -11.33
C HIS A 181 -6.59 -19.16 -11.92
N LEU A 182 -5.68 -18.67 -11.08
CA LEU A 182 -4.58 -17.83 -11.51
C LEU A 182 -3.38 -18.69 -12.01
N PRO A 183 -2.49 -18.13 -12.87
CA PRO A 183 -1.30 -18.82 -13.35
C PRO A 183 -0.41 -19.29 -12.18
N PHE A 184 -0.23 -20.61 -12.04
CA PHE A 184 0.45 -21.24 -10.89
C PHE A 184 1.92 -20.82 -10.75
N ASP A 185 2.58 -20.46 -11.84
CA ASP A 185 3.98 -20.01 -11.87
C ASP A 185 4.16 -18.55 -11.41
N LYS A 186 3.05 -17.81 -11.26
CA LYS A 186 3.04 -16.40 -10.84
C LYS A 186 2.43 -16.18 -9.46
N VAL A 187 1.81 -17.20 -8.89
CA VAL A 187 1.04 -17.11 -7.66
C VAL A 187 1.67 -17.96 -6.57
N GLU A 188 1.80 -17.38 -5.39
CA GLU A 188 2.29 -18.05 -4.17
C GLU A 188 1.33 -17.74 -3.02
N TYR A 189 0.84 -18.78 -2.34
CA TYR A 189 -0.04 -18.63 -1.18
C TYR A 189 0.27 -19.69 -0.12
N GLU A 190 0.94 -19.27 0.94
CA GLU A 190 1.30 -20.10 2.09
C GLU A 190 0.80 -19.44 3.37
N PRO A 191 -0.48 -19.63 3.74
CA PRO A 191 -1.12 -18.92 4.85
C PRO A 191 -0.42 -19.09 6.20
N GLU A 192 0.32 -20.19 6.39
CA GLU A 192 1.11 -20.43 7.61
C GLU A 192 2.33 -19.49 7.73
N GLN A 193 2.83 -18.97 6.60
CA GLN A 193 3.98 -18.08 6.56
C GLN A 193 3.55 -16.63 6.36
N PHE A 194 2.58 -16.39 5.47
CA PHE A 194 2.11 -15.06 5.12
C PHE A 194 0.61 -15.09 4.77
N PRO A 195 -0.22 -14.20 5.38
CA PRO A 195 -1.69 -14.27 5.26
C PRO A 195 -2.24 -13.75 3.93
N GLY A 196 -1.39 -13.27 3.02
CA GLY A 196 -1.76 -12.74 1.71
C GLY A 196 -1.33 -13.65 0.58
N LEU A 197 -2.07 -13.62 -0.51
CA LEU A 197 -1.67 -14.24 -1.77
C LEU A 197 -0.71 -13.29 -2.49
N ILE A 198 0.44 -13.79 -2.91
CA ILE A 198 1.45 -13.05 -3.67
C ILE A 198 1.23 -13.34 -5.15
N TYR A 199 0.93 -12.32 -5.93
CA TYR A 199 0.79 -12.42 -7.37
C TYR A 199 1.81 -11.54 -8.08
N ARG A 200 2.66 -12.15 -8.92
CA ARG A 200 3.75 -11.49 -9.65
C ARG A 200 3.32 -11.23 -11.08
N LEU A 201 3.20 -9.97 -11.47
CA LEU A 201 2.89 -9.58 -12.84
C LEU A 201 4.18 -9.39 -13.65
N ASP A 202 4.17 -9.84 -14.91
CA ASP A 202 5.27 -9.60 -15.85
C ASP A 202 5.19 -8.19 -16.45
N TYR A 203 3.95 -7.71 -16.66
CA TYR A 203 3.68 -6.38 -17.17
C TYR A 203 2.34 -5.86 -16.63
N PRO A 204 2.34 -4.66 -15.99
CA PRO A 204 3.54 -3.98 -15.49
C PRO A 204 4.33 -4.87 -14.51
N ARG A 205 5.64 -4.68 -14.42
CA ARG A 205 6.48 -5.56 -13.59
C ARG A 205 6.36 -5.22 -12.12
N VAL A 206 5.31 -5.71 -11.50
CA VAL A 206 4.97 -5.44 -10.08
C VAL A 206 4.59 -6.72 -9.34
N VAL A 207 4.58 -6.63 -8.04
CA VAL A 207 4.07 -7.67 -7.15
C VAL A 207 2.84 -7.15 -6.44
N CYS A 208 1.75 -7.92 -6.51
CA CYS A 208 0.49 -7.65 -5.84
C CYS A 208 0.31 -8.61 -4.66
N LEU A 209 0.12 -8.08 -3.47
CA LEU A 209 -0.22 -8.84 -2.26
C LEU A 209 -1.72 -8.70 -2.05
N ILE A 210 -2.47 -9.78 -2.25
CA ILE A 210 -3.94 -9.78 -2.17
C ILE A 210 -4.35 -10.43 -0.86
N PHE A 211 -5.16 -9.74 -0.08
CA PHE A 211 -5.62 -10.22 1.21
C PHE A 211 -7.09 -10.64 1.16
N GLY A 212 -7.47 -11.58 2.02
CA GLY A 212 -8.85 -12.05 2.13
C GLY A 212 -9.88 -10.94 2.41
N SER A 213 -9.45 -9.81 2.95
CA SER A 213 -10.30 -8.62 3.13
C SER A 213 -10.60 -7.86 1.84
N GLY A 214 -10.02 -8.25 0.70
CA GLY A 214 -10.10 -7.50 -0.55
C GLY A 214 -9.15 -6.29 -0.61
N LYS A 215 -8.34 -6.07 0.40
CA LYS A 215 -7.24 -5.10 0.32
C LYS A 215 -6.09 -5.69 -0.46
N MET A 216 -5.42 -4.83 -1.22
CA MET A 216 -4.25 -5.20 -2.01
C MET A 216 -3.12 -4.21 -1.75
N VAL A 217 -1.89 -4.72 -1.71
CA VAL A 217 -0.66 -3.91 -1.70
C VAL A 217 0.07 -4.18 -3.00
N ILE A 218 0.45 -3.12 -3.71
CA ILE A 218 1.17 -3.19 -4.99
C ILE A 218 2.54 -2.58 -4.78
N THR A 219 3.59 -3.28 -5.19
CA THR A 219 4.98 -2.85 -5.07
C THR A 219 5.78 -3.19 -6.32
N GLY A 220 6.85 -2.45 -6.59
CA GLY A 220 7.70 -2.64 -7.76
C GLY A 220 7.46 -1.63 -8.89
N ALA A 221 6.37 -0.87 -8.83
CA ALA A 221 6.08 0.18 -9.80
C ALA A 221 7.06 1.36 -9.68
N ARG A 222 7.25 2.09 -10.78
CA ARG A 222 8.04 3.33 -10.82
C ARG A 222 7.20 4.58 -10.98
N ASP A 223 5.94 4.42 -11.38
CA ASP A 223 4.98 5.50 -11.38
C ASP A 223 3.55 5.02 -11.08
N LYS A 224 2.62 5.98 -10.95
CA LYS A 224 1.23 5.71 -10.61
C LYS A 224 0.47 5.02 -11.74
N SER A 225 0.87 5.23 -13.00
CA SER A 225 0.20 4.60 -14.15
C SER A 225 0.41 3.08 -14.16
N GLU A 226 1.62 2.63 -13.85
CA GLU A 226 1.92 1.19 -13.71
C GLU A 226 1.09 0.54 -12.59
N ILE A 227 0.86 1.27 -11.49
CA ILE A 227 0.01 0.77 -10.41
C ILE A 227 -1.45 0.64 -10.87
N LEU A 228 -1.99 1.65 -11.55
CA LEU A 228 -3.36 1.63 -12.07
C LEU A 228 -3.54 0.54 -13.13
N GLU A 229 -2.56 0.33 -13.98
CA GLU A 229 -2.55 -0.75 -14.98
C GLU A 229 -2.57 -2.13 -14.31
N ALA A 230 -1.77 -2.31 -13.25
CA ALA A 230 -1.81 -3.54 -12.44
C ALA A 230 -3.17 -3.75 -11.75
N VAL A 231 -3.78 -2.69 -11.22
CA VAL A 231 -5.12 -2.74 -10.63
C VAL A 231 -6.14 -3.21 -11.66
N GLN A 232 -6.14 -2.61 -12.86
CA GLN A 232 -7.06 -2.99 -13.92
C GLN A 232 -6.87 -4.45 -14.34
N PHE A 233 -5.61 -4.87 -14.51
CA PHE A 233 -5.29 -6.26 -14.84
C PHE A 233 -5.83 -7.25 -13.79
N ILE A 234 -5.62 -6.97 -12.50
CA ILE A 234 -6.12 -7.81 -11.41
C ILE A 234 -7.66 -7.81 -11.36
N GLN A 235 -8.31 -6.68 -11.59
CA GLN A 235 -9.77 -6.61 -11.64
C GLN A 235 -10.34 -7.46 -12.79
N ASP A 236 -9.71 -7.40 -13.96
CA ASP A 236 -10.12 -8.18 -15.13
C ASP A 236 -9.93 -9.70 -14.89
N GLU A 237 -8.79 -10.10 -14.33
CA GLU A 237 -8.50 -11.50 -13.96
C GLU A 237 -9.46 -12.03 -12.88
N LEU A 238 -9.86 -11.19 -11.95
CA LEU A 238 -10.77 -11.59 -10.88
C LEU A 238 -12.25 -11.47 -11.26
N ALA A 239 -12.60 -10.77 -12.33
CA ALA A 239 -14.00 -10.53 -12.72
C ALA A 239 -14.79 -11.83 -12.96
N ASP A 240 -14.15 -12.85 -13.51
CA ASP A 240 -14.76 -14.14 -13.78
C ASP A 240 -14.75 -15.09 -12.55
N LEU A 241 -14.02 -14.72 -11.50
CA LEU A 241 -13.82 -15.54 -10.29
C LEU A 241 -14.64 -15.02 -9.10
N LEU A 242 -15.17 -13.85 -9.23
CA LEU A 242 -15.96 -13.11 -8.25
C LEU A 242 -17.42 -13.11 -8.62
#